data_6050eceec5f4af422adcc5e550fb0e93
#
_entry.id   6050eceec5f4af422adcc5e550fb0e93
#
_cell.length_a   1.000
_cell.length_b   1.000
_cell.length_c   1.000
_cell.angle_alpha   90.00
_cell.angle_beta   90.00
_cell.angle_gamma   90.00
#
_symmetry.space_group_name_H-M   'P 1'
#
loop_
_entity.id
_entity.type
_entity.pdbx_description
1 polymer ?
#
loop_
_entity_poly.entity_id
_entity_poly.type
_entity_poly.pdbx_seq_one_letter_code
_entity_poly.pdbx_strand_id
1 'polypeptide(L)'
;MSADILIVDDEADIRMLLSGILEDEGYRVRTAHGDAEARRQVGLARPDLIFQDIWLQGSTADGIGLLEEYAQNIPNTPVVMMSGHGTIETAVRAIKQGAYDFVEKPFNTDRLLILIQRALETSALKAENAVLRQKAGEDTDLVGGSQVIQ
;
A
#
# COMPACT_ATOMS: atom_id res chain seq x y z
N MET A 1 -9.61 13.37 -8.83
CA MET A 1 -10.24 12.18 -8.28
C MET A 1 -9.56 11.78 -7.02
N SER A 2 -10.33 11.31 -6.06
CA SER A 2 -9.77 10.95 -4.78
C SER A 2 -9.20 9.56 -4.82
N ALA A 3 -8.03 9.40 -4.28
CA ALA A 3 -7.43 8.08 -4.10
C ALA A 3 -8.23 7.29 -3.06
N ASP A 4 -8.25 5.97 -3.23
CA ASP A 4 -8.97 5.03 -2.38
C ASP A 4 -7.97 4.34 -1.48
N ILE A 5 -8.08 4.55 -0.18
CA ILE A 5 -7.15 4.03 0.81
C ILE A 5 -7.86 3.02 1.71
N LEU A 6 -7.29 1.83 1.83
CA LEU A 6 -7.81 0.79 2.72
C LEU A 6 -6.98 0.77 4.00
N ILE A 7 -7.63 0.84 5.14
CA ILE A 7 -6.98 0.76 6.45
C ILE A 7 -7.34 -0.58 7.07
N VAL A 8 -6.35 -1.40 7.37
CA VAL A 8 -6.52 -2.70 7.99
C VAL A 8 -5.90 -2.70 9.39
N ASP A 9 -6.72 -2.64 10.41
CA ASP A 9 -6.28 -2.58 11.80
C ASP A 9 -7.39 -3.14 12.67
N ASP A 10 -7.06 -3.93 13.66
CA ASP A 10 -8.05 -4.52 14.57
C ASP A 10 -8.55 -3.52 15.63
N GLU A 11 -7.86 -2.38 15.79
CA GLU A 11 -8.27 -1.37 16.75
C GLU A 11 -9.20 -0.34 16.11
N ALA A 12 -10.42 -0.25 16.62
CA ALA A 12 -11.42 0.68 16.10
C ALA A 12 -10.97 2.13 16.20
N ASP A 13 -10.26 2.48 17.28
CA ASP A 13 -9.77 3.84 17.51
C ASP A 13 -8.79 4.28 16.43
N ILE A 14 -7.91 3.39 16.01
CA ILE A 14 -6.93 3.66 14.96
C ILE A 14 -7.64 3.81 13.61
N ARG A 15 -8.57 2.93 13.30
CA ARG A 15 -9.35 3.03 12.06
C ARG A 15 -10.07 4.38 11.99
N MET A 16 -10.68 4.79 13.09
CA MET A 16 -11.43 6.04 13.16
C MET A 16 -10.50 7.25 13.02
N LEU A 17 -9.37 7.24 13.72
CA LEU A 17 -8.40 8.32 13.66
C LEU A 17 -7.85 8.51 12.26
N LEU A 18 -7.38 7.44 11.64
CA LEU A 18 -6.83 7.51 10.29
C LEU A 18 -7.89 7.89 9.26
N SER A 19 -9.10 7.35 9.39
CA SER A 19 -10.20 7.71 8.48
C SER A 19 -10.47 9.20 8.52
N GLY A 20 -10.53 9.78 9.71
CA GLY A 20 -10.76 11.23 9.87
C GLY A 20 -9.67 12.06 9.23
N ILE A 21 -8.40 11.71 9.49
CA ILE A 21 -7.26 12.43 8.93
C ILE A 21 -7.29 12.37 7.39
N LEU A 22 -7.51 11.19 6.84
CA LEU A 22 -7.44 10.98 5.40
C LEU A 22 -8.64 11.59 4.67
N GLU A 23 -9.82 11.47 5.25
CA GLU A 23 -11.02 12.08 4.66
C GLU A 23 -10.93 13.60 4.64
N ASP A 24 -10.31 14.18 5.68
CA ASP A 24 -10.09 15.63 5.72
C ASP A 24 -9.18 16.09 4.58
N GLU A 25 -8.32 15.21 4.08
CA GLU A 25 -7.42 15.53 2.98
C GLU A 25 -8.03 15.18 1.62
N GLY A 26 -9.26 14.74 1.60
CA GLY A 26 -9.97 14.45 0.35
C GLY A 26 -9.83 13.03 -0.17
N TYR A 27 -9.22 12.12 0.58
CA TYR A 27 -9.11 10.73 0.18
C TYR A 27 -10.39 9.96 0.51
N ARG A 28 -10.67 8.91 -0.24
CA ARG A 28 -11.72 7.98 0.11
C ARG A 28 -11.14 6.89 0.96
N VAL A 29 -11.85 6.50 2.02
CA VAL A 29 -11.33 5.54 2.98
C VAL A 29 -12.26 4.35 3.14
N ARG A 30 -11.68 3.16 3.10
CA ARG A 30 -12.36 1.92 3.46
C ARG A 30 -11.60 1.33 4.62
N THR A 31 -12.27 0.56 5.46
CA THR A 31 -11.63 -0.04 6.63
C THR A 31 -11.90 -1.53 6.69
N ALA A 32 -11.00 -2.24 7.32
CA ALA A 32 -11.14 -3.67 7.61
C ALA A 32 -10.56 -3.95 8.99
N HIS A 33 -11.21 -4.79 9.77
CA HIS A 33 -10.76 -5.08 11.13
C HIS A 33 -9.91 -6.36 11.21
N GLY A 34 -9.79 -7.09 10.14
CA GLY A 34 -9.01 -8.32 10.11
C GLY A 34 -8.77 -8.80 8.68
N ASP A 35 -8.15 -9.96 8.56
CA ASP A 35 -7.71 -10.50 7.27
C ASP A 35 -8.86 -10.83 6.32
N ALA A 36 -9.93 -11.45 6.81
CA ALA A 36 -11.06 -11.82 5.96
C ALA A 36 -11.73 -10.60 5.33
N GLU A 37 -11.94 -9.55 6.13
CA GLU A 37 -12.54 -8.33 5.64
C GLU A 37 -11.60 -7.58 4.70
N ALA A 38 -10.30 -7.60 4.97
CA ALA A 38 -9.29 -7.00 4.10
C ALA A 38 -9.32 -7.65 2.71
N ARG A 39 -9.34 -8.98 2.67
CA ARG A 39 -9.42 -9.71 1.40
C ARG A 39 -10.69 -9.38 0.64
N ARG A 40 -11.80 -9.28 1.34
CA ARG A 40 -13.08 -8.92 0.73
C ARG A 40 -13.02 -7.52 0.12
N GLN A 41 -12.49 -6.56 0.85
CA GLN A 41 -12.39 -5.18 0.37
C GLN A 41 -11.49 -5.07 -0.86
N VAL A 42 -10.36 -5.76 -0.86
CA VAL A 42 -9.45 -5.81 -2.01
C VAL A 42 -10.13 -6.45 -3.22
N GLY A 43 -10.93 -7.48 -2.98
CA GLY A 43 -11.67 -8.17 -4.05
C GLY A 43 -12.78 -7.33 -4.65
N LEU A 44 -13.38 -6.42 -3.87
CA LEU A 44 -14.43 -5.53 -4.38
C LEU A 44 -13.86 -4.44 -5.30
N ALA A 45 -12.74 -3.88 -4.93
CA ALA A 45 -12.03 -2.89 -5.74
C ALA A 45 -10.61 -2.77 -5.22
N ARG A 46 -9.64 -2.73 -6.14
CA ARG A 46 -8.24 -2.59 -5.76
C ARG A 46 -8.02 -1.20 -5.15
N PRO A 47 -7.50 -1.10 -3.92
CA PRO A 47 -7.20 0.19 -3.34
C PRO A 47 -5.96 0.82 -3.98
N ASP A 48 -5.84 2.13 -3.86
CA ASP A 48 -4.65 2.84 -4.35
C ASP A 48 -3.51 2.77 -3.35
N LEU A 49 -3.82 2.55 -2.08
CA LEU A 49 -2.84 2.40 -1.01
C LEU A 49 -3.47 1.60 0.12
N ILE A 50 -2.68 0.81 0.82
CA ILE A 50 -3.13 0.07 2.00
C ILE A 50 -2.28 0.45 3.20
N PHE A 51 -2.95 0.79 4.32
CA PHE A 51 -2.32 0.85 5.63
C PHE A 51 -2.61 -0.48 6.32
N GLN A 52 -1.58 -1.25 6.63
CA GLN A 52 -1.72 -2.60 7.17
C GLN A 52 -1.08 -2.71 8.54
N ASP A 53 -1.87 -3.02 9.56
CA ASP A 53 -1.33 -3.34 10.88
C ASP A 53 -0.62 -4.69 10.82
N ILE A 54 0.52 -4.79 11.48
CA ILE A 54 1.30 -6.03 11.52
C ILE A 54 0.59 -7.07 12.39
N TRP A 55 0.06 -6.64 13.53
CA TRP A 55 -0.55 -7.57 14.47
C TRP A 55 -2.07 -7.48 14.43
N LEU A 56 -2.73 -8.48 13.85
CA LEU A 56 -4.19 -8.54 13.74
C LEU A 56 -4.72 -9.64 14.66
N GLN A 57 -5.28 -9.25 15.80
CA GLN A 57 -5.85 -10.20 16.73
C GLN A 57 -7.07 -10.86 16.10
N GLY A 58 -7.21 -12.16 16.32
CA GLY A 58 -8.35 -12.91 15.81
C GLY A 58 -8.29 -13.23 14.32
N SER A 59 -7.23 -12.86 13.62
CA SER A 59 -7.08 -13.16 12.20
C SER A 59 -6.28 -14.45 12.00
N THR A 60 -6.52 -15.14 10.89
CA THR A 60 -5.77 -16.34 10.53
C THR A 60 -4.40 -15.99 9.94
N ALA A 61 -4.24 -14.78 9.43
CA ALA A 61 -2.97 -14.31 8.92
C ALA A 61 -2.61 -13.01 9.62
N ASP A 62 -1.32 -12.78 9.89
CA ASP A 62 -0.86 -11.52 10.42
C ASP A 62 -0.65 -10.52 9.26
N GLY A 63 -0.25 -9.29 9.60
CA GLY A 63 -0.06 -8.26 8.59
C GLY A 63 1.04 -8.59 7.58
N ILE A 64 2.08 -9.30 7.98
CA ILE A 64 3.15 -9.72 7.08
C ILE A 64 2.62 -10.75 6.07
N GLY A 65 1.82 -11.71 6.54
CA GLY A 65 1.19 -12.68 5.65
C GLY A 65 0.29 -12.01 4.62
N LEU A 66 -0.50 -11.01 5.05
CA LEU A 66 -1.33 -10.25 4.13
C LEU A 66 -0.49 -9.45 3.13
N LEU A 67 0.63 -8.89 3.57
CA LEU A 67 1.54 -8.17 2.68
C LEU A 67 2.02 -9.08 1.54
N GLU A 68 2.36 -10.33 1.85
CA GLU A 68 2.75 -11.29 0.83
C GLU A 68 1.62 -11.56 -0.17
N GLU A 69 0.39 -11.69 0.32
CA GLU A 69 -0.78 -11.86 -0.56
C GLU A 69 -0.98 -10.65 -1.47
N TYR A 70 -0.85 -9.44 -0.93
CA TYR A 70 -0.99 -8.23 -1.72
C TYR A 70 0.10 -8.15 -2.81
N ALA A 71 1.32 -8.55 -2.47
CA ALA A 71 2.41 -8.54 -3.43
C ALA A 71 2.14 -9.48 -4.62
N GLN A 72 1.41 -10.56 -4.37
CA GLN A 72 1.05 -11.50 -5.44
C GLN A 72 -0.16 -11.04 -6.23
N ASN A 73 -1.15 -10.51 -5.57
CA ASN A 73 -2.45 -10.18 -6.19
C ASN A 73 -2.58 -8.76 -6.70
N ILE A 74 -1.96 -7.82 -6.02
CA ILE A 74 -2.02 -6.39 -6.37
C ILE A 74 -0.62 -5.77 -6.25
N PRO A 75 0.34 -6.23 -7.03
CA PRO A 75 1.76 -5.86 -6.84
C PRO A 75 2.06 -4.37 -6.99
N ASN A 76 1.19 -3.61 -7.65
CA ASN A 76 1.43 -2.18 -7.84
C ASN A 76 0.78 -1.30 -6.78
N THR A 77 0.08 -1.89 -5.81
CA THR A 77 -0.53 -1.13 -4.72
C THR A 77 0.48 -0.99 -3.58
N PRO A 78 0.87 0.23 -3.22
CA PRO A 78 1.81 0.41 -2.11
C PRO A 78 1.15 0.04 -0.78
N VAL A 79 1.90 -0.63 0.09
CA VAL A 79 1.44 -1.03 1.41
C VAL A 79 2.34 -0.37 2.45
N VAL A 80 1.75 0.39 3.36
CA VAL A 80 2.46 0.98 4.49
C VAL A 80 2.11 0.17 5.72
N MET A 81 3.12 -0.44 6.33
CA MET A 81 2.92 -1.24 7.53
C MET A 81 2.87 -0.36 8.77
N MET A 82 2.08 -0.76 9.75
CA MET A 82 1.90 0.00 10.99
C MET A 82 2.10 -0.90 12.20
N SER A 83 2.70 -0.40 13.25
CA SER A 83 2.81 -1.16 14.50
C SER A 83 2.99 -0.22 15.71
N GLY A 84 2.36 -0.58 16.82
CA GLY A 84 2.58 0.08 18.09
C GLY A 84 3.76 -0.51 18.86
N HIS A 85 4.23 -1.67 18.44
CA HIS A 85 5.32 -2.37 19.13
C HIS A 85 6.35 -2.88 18.11
N GLY A 86 6.57 -2.11 17.05
CA GLY A 86 7.49 -2.53 16.01
C GLY A 86 8.93 -2.49 16.47
N THR A 87 9.70 -3.47 16.04
CA THR A 87 11.14 -3.48 16.22
C THR A 87 11.78 -3.15 14.88
N ILE A 88 13.05 -2.81 14.91
CA ILE A 88 13.80 -2.58 13.67
C ILE A 88 13.75 -3.83 12.78
N GLU A 89 13.87 -5.01 13.40
CA GLU A 89 13.82 -6.28 12.67
C GLU A 89 12.50 -6.47 11.93
N THR A 90 11.38 -6.15 12.59
CA THR A 90 10.06 -6.26 11.99
C THR A 90 9.92 -5.29 10.80
N ALA A 91 10.39 -4.06 10.97
CA ALA A 91 10.35 -3.06 9.90
C ALA A 91 11.18 -3.50 8.70
N VAL A 92 12.40 -3.99 8.93
CA VAL A 92 13.28 -4.49 7.86
C VAL A 92 12.63 -5.66 7.14
N ARG A 93 12.03 -6.58 7.88
CA ARG A 93 11.35 -7.73 7.30
C ARG A 93 10.18 -7.30 6.41
N ALA A 94 9.38 -6.34 6.87
CA ALA A 94 8.27 -5.81 6.08
C ALA A 94 8.76 -5.18 4.76
N ILE A 95 9.80 -4.38 4.82
CA ILE A 95 10.36 -3.74 3.62
C ILE A 95 10.89 -4.80 2.65
N LYS A 96 11.56 -5.82 3.16
CA LYS A 96 12.06 -6.92 2.31
C LYS A 96 10.94 -7.70 1.64
N GLN A 97 9.78 -7.76 2.27
CA GLN A 97 8.62 -8.45 1.74
C GLN A 97 7.83 -7.60 0.75
N GLY A 98 8.23 -6.37 0.53
CA GLY A 98 7.62 -5.51 -0.47
C GLY A 98 6.83 -4.32 0.07
N ALA A 99 6.85 -4.07 1.38
CA ALA A 99 6.17 -2.89 1.93
C ALA A 99 6.83 -1.62 1.40
N TYR A 100 6.02 -0.60 1.14
CA TYR A 100 6.53 0.69 0.70
C TYR A 100 7.28 1.37 1.84
N ASP A 101 6.71 1.33 3.04
CA ASP A 101 7.31 1.95 4.23
C ASP A 101 6.68 1.35 5.49
N PHE A 102 7.17 1.80 6.63
CA PHE A 102 6.73 1.33 7.94
C PHE A 102 6.56 2.55 8.86
N VAL A 103 5.46 2.62 9.58
CA VAL A 103 5.21 3.70 10.55
C VAL A 103 4.89 3.12 11.92
N GLU A 104 5.32 3.83 12.96
CA GLU A 104 5.01 3.44 14.33
C GLU A 104 3.86 4.26 14.86
N LYS A 105 3.07 3.67 15.71
CA LYS A 105 2.01 4.35 16.44
C LYS A 105 2.64 4.93 17.72
N PRO A 106 2.28 6.12 18.17
CA PRO A 106 1.32 7.05 17.56
C PRO A 106 1.91 7.80 16.37
N PHE A 107 1.05 8.17 15.42
CA PHE A 107 1.51 8.77 14.18
C PHE A 107 1.75 10.27 14.31
N ASN A 108 2.75 10.75 13.57
CA ASN A 108 2.86 12.18 13.30
C ASN A 108 2.05 12.44 12.02
N THR A 109 0.99 13.23 12.11
CA THR A 109 0.05 13.46 11.03
C THR A 109 0.72 14.03 9.79
N ASP A 110 1.58 15.03 9.96
CA ASP A 110 2.24 15.67 8.82
C ASP A 110 3.14 14.70 8.06
N ARG A 111 3.92 13.92 8.77
CA ARG A 111 4.79 12.91 8.15
C ARG A 111 3.97 11.83 7.44
N LEU A 112 2.86 11.43 8.04
CA LEU A 112 1.97 10.44 7.47
C LEU A 112 1.42 10.93 6.13
N LEU A 113 0.96 12.17 6.07
CA LEU A 113 0.40 12.74 4.85
C LEU A 113 1.44 12.86 3.73
N ILE A 114 2.67 13.24 4.07
CA ILE A 114 3.76 13.30 3.10
C ILE A 114 4.06 11.89 2.56
N LEU A 115 4.09 10.90 3.46
CA LEU A 115 4.34 9.52 3.08
C LEU A 115 3.28 9.02 2.09
N ILE A 116 2.01 9.31 2.37
CA ILE A 116 0.90 8.91 1.51
C ILE A 116 1.04 9.52 0.13
N GLN A 117 1.34 10.81 0.04
CA GLN A 117 1.51 11.49 -1.22
C GLN A 117 2.62 10.84 -2.05
N ARG A 118 3.74 10.55 -1.41
CA ARG A 118 4.87 9.90 -2.09
C ARG A 118 4.54 8.49 -2.57
N ALA A 119 3.84 7.73 -1.74
CA ALA A 119 3.44 6.37 -2.09
C ALA A 119 2.49 6.36 -3.28
N LEU A 120 1.51 7.27 -3.29
CA LEU A 120 0.55 7.38 -4.38
C LEU A 120 1.21 7.84 -5.68
N GLU A 121 2.15 8.77 -5.61
CA GLU A 121 2.91 9.21 -6.78
C GLU A 121 3.74 8.07 -7.36
N THR A 122 4.41 7.31 -6.51
CA THR A 122 5.21 6.16 -6.93
C THR A 122 4.35 5.12 -7.63
N SER A 123 3.17 4.83 -7.08
CA SER A 123 2.23 3.88 -7.67
C SER A 123 1.76 4.34 -9.06
N ALA A 124 1.42 5.62 -9.18
CA ALA A 124 0.99 6.19 -10.46
C ALA A 124 2.11 6.11 -11.50
N LEU A 125 3.35 6.41 -11.11
CA LEU A 125 4.49 6.33 -12.01
C LEU A 125 4.78 4.89 -12.46
N LYS A 126 4.65 3.92 -11.56
CA LYS A 126 4.83 2.52 -11.94
C LYS A 126 3.79 2.06 -12.93
N ALA A 127 2.53 2.45 -12.74
CA ALA A 127 1.47 2.10 -13.67
C ALA A 127 1.70 2.74 -15.04
N GLU A 128 2.10 4.01 -15.06
CA GLU A 128 2.41 4.71 -16.29
C GLU A 128 3.59 4.07 -17.02
N ASN A 129 4.66 3.74 -16.31
CA ASN A 129 5.81 3.08 -16.90
C ASN A 129 5.47 1.72 -17.48
N ALA A 130 4.60 0.96 -16.84
CA ALA A 130 4.16 -0.34 -17.36
C ALA A 130 3.44 -0.18 -18.70
N VAL A 131 2.57 0.82 -18.82
CA VAL A 131 1.85 1.10 -20.07
C VAL A 131 2.84 1.54 -21.16
N LEU A 132 3.77 2.40 -20.84
CA LEU A 132 4.79 2.86 -21.79
C LEU A 132 5.68 1.72 -22.27
N ARG A 133 6.06 0.82 -21.40
CA ARG A 133 6.86 -0.34 -21.76
C ARG A 133 6.13 -1.24 -22.73
N GLN A 134 4.84 -1.45 -22.53
CA GLN A 134 4.05 -2.26 -23.46
C GLN A 134 4.01 -1.64 -24.84
N LYS A 135 3.79 -0.33 -24.94
CA LYS A 135 3.78 0.36 -26.22
C LYS A 135 5.15 0.30 -26.89
N ALA A 136 6.20 0.52 -26.16
CA ALA A 136 7.55 0.46 -26.68
C ALA A 136 7.88 -0.92 -27.20
N GLY A 137 7.43 -1.96 -26.50
CA GLY A 137 7.63 -3.34 -26.93
C GLY A 137 6.92 -3.66 -28.22
N GLU A 138 5.73 -3.10 -28.41
CA GLU A 138 5.01 -3.31 -29.65
C GLU A 138 5.66 -2.62 -30.82
N ASP A 139 6.19 -1.41 -30.60
CA ASP A 139 6.76 -0.67 -31.69
C ASP A 139 8.13 -1.11 -32.04
N THR A 140 8.86 -1.64 -31.13
CA THR A 140 10.19 -1.78 -31.37
C THR A 140 10.65 -3.04 -31.48
N ASP A 141 10.04 -3.86 -31.75
CA ASP A 141 10.70 -5.01 -32.12
C ASP A 141 11.85 -4.69 -32.90
N LEU A 142 12.14 -3.55 -32.96
CA LEU A 142 13.04 -3.07 -33.75
C LEU A 142 14.24 -2.79 -33.10
N VAL A 143 14.55 -2.41 -32.53
CA VAL A 143 15.55 -1.97 -32.12
C VAL A 143 16.02 -1.94 -31.26
N GLY A 144 16.37 -1.78 -31.26
CA GLY A 144 16.88 -1.63 -30.55
C GLY A 144 17.29 -1.08 -30.05
N GLY A 145 17.50 -0.81 -30.17
CA GLY A 145 17.79 -0.31 -29.54
C GLY A 145 18.08 0.21 -28.93
N SER A 146 18.21 0.39 -29.05
CA SER A 146 18.39 0.93 -28.51
C SER A 146 18.70 1.39 -27.91
N GLN A 147 18.74 1.56 -27.97
CA GLN A 147 18.89 2.02 -27.54
C GLN A 147 18.95 2.54 -26.97
N VAL A 148 19.07 2.61 -27.20
CA VAL A 148 18.99 3.09 -26.80
C VAL A 148 19.00 3.44 -26.12
N ILE A 149 19.06 3.59 -26.15
CA ILE A 149 19.02 3.82 -25.66
C ILE A 149 19.14 3.82 -24.94
N GLN A 150 19.25 3.90 -25.02
CA GLN A 150 19.29 3.82 -24.65
C GLN A 150 19.13 3.86 -24.04
#